data_93a79628f2d0b69cbf2829490f900531
#
_entry.id   93a79628f2d0b69cbf2829490f900531
#
_cell.length_a   1.000
_cell.length_b   1.000
_cell.length_c   1.000
_cell.angle_alpha   90.00
_cell.angle_beta   90.00
_cell.angle_gamma   90.00
#
_symmetry.space_group_name_H-M   'P 1'
#
loop_
_entity.id
_entity.type
_entity.pdbx_description
1 polymer ?
#
loop_
_entity_poly.entity_id
_entity_poly.type
_entity_poly.pdbx_seq_one_letter_code
_entity_poly.pdbx_strand_id
1 'polypeptide(L)'
;FDVVCPSEYIIERMLKKHLLLPIDTNFAHSPNYMNNVAPFIRKQINKLSQPGEKASRYAVCYMWGTAGILYNRAYVPDSVALSWDCLWNKKYAGKILMKDSYRDAYGTAVIYAHAKELKEGTVTVEELMNDYSPRAMELAEKYLKALKPNIAGWEADFGKEMMTKNKAWLNMTWSGDAIWAIEEANAVGVDLDYEVPEEGSNIWYDGWVIPKYARNPEAASYFINFMCRPDTVSYTHLTLPTN
;
A
#
# COMPACT_ATOMS: atom_id res chain seq x y z
N PHE A 1 9.78 13.61 17.95
CA PHE A 1 8.69 13.85 16.99
C PHE A 1 7.39 13.97 17.73
N ASP A 2 6.56 14.96 17.34
CA ASP A 2 5.23 15.13 17.92
C ASP A 2 4.13 14.47 17.07
N VAL A 3 4.42 14.28 15.76
CA VAL A 3 3.57 13.56 14.81
C VAL A 3 4.43 12.61 13.98
N VAL A 4 3.92 11.44 13.68
CA VAL A 4 4.50 10.49 12.71
C VAL A 4 3.36 9.89 11.86
N CYS A 5 3.69 9.43 10.65
CA CYS A 5 2.72 8.84 9.74
C CYS A 5 3.20 7.44 9.30
N PRO A 6 3.10 6.45 10.17
CA PRO A 6 3.49 5.08 9.84
C PRO A 6 2.37 4.31 9.16
N SER A 7 2.74 3.19 8.54
CA SER A 7 1.79 2.24 7.97
C SER A 7 1.03 1.47 9.05
N GLU A 8 -0.11 0.89 8.68
CA GLU A 8 -1.09 0.23 9.56
C GLU A 8 -0.47 -0.78 10.52
N TYR A 9 0.47 -1.60 10.06
CA TYR A 9 1.09 -2.64 10.91
C TYR A 9 1.99 -2.07 12.01
N ILE A 10 2.56 -0.88 11.79
CA ILE A 10 3.29 -0.14 12.83
C ILE A 10 2.31 0.50 13.79
N ILE A 11 1.21 1.10 13.29
CA ILE A 11 0.14 1.66 14.13
C ILE A 11 -0.41 0.58 15.06
N GLU A 12 -0.71 -0.61 14.55
CA GLU A 12 -1.18 -1.73 15.35
C GLU A 12 -0.18 -2.11 16.45
N ARG A 13 1.11 -2.19 16.11
CA ARG A 13 2.18 -2.48 17.08
C ARG A 13 2.29 -1.39 18.15
N MET A 14 2.15 -0.12 17.76
CA MET A 14 2.19 1.01 18.69
C MET A 14 0.98 0.99 19.63
N LEU A 15 -0.21 0.68 19.13
CA LEU A 15 -1.43 0.50 19.94
C LEU A 15 -1.24 -0.63 20.96
N LYS A 16 -0.83 -1.83 20.51
CA LYS A 16 -0.56 -2.98 21.39
C LYS A 16 0.45 -2.69 22.51
N LYS A 17 1.35 -1.75 22.28
CA LYS A 17 2.39 -1.35 23.25
C LYS A 17 2.07 -0.07 24.02
N HIS A 18 0.86 0.50 23.85
CA HIS A 18 0.44 1.76 24.46
C HIS A 18 1.43 2.90 24.25
N LEU A 19 1.93 3.03 22.98
CA LEU A 19 2.90 4.04 22.57
C LEU A 19 2.28 5.26 21.89
N LEU A 20 0.96 5.40 21.90
CA LEU A 20 0.24 6.50 21.28
C LEU A 20 -0.55 7.31 22.32
N LEU A 21 -0.70 8.61 22.04
CA LEU A 21 -1.66 9.48 22.71
C LEU A 21 -2.95 9.56 21.89
N PRO A 22 -4.12 9.69 22.54
CA PRO A 22 -5.36 10.00 21.84
C PRO A 22 -5.25 11.35 21.12
N ILE A 23 -5.79 11.41 19.91
CA ILE A 23 -5.89 12.66 19.16
C ILE A 23 -7.03 13.49 19.76
N ASP A 24 -6.75 14.73 20.13
CA ASP A 24 -7.79 15.67 20.56
C ASP A 24 -8.65 16.05 19.34
N THR A 25 -9.96 16.02 19.54
CA THR A 25 -10.95 16.37 18.52
C THR A 25 -11.73 17.62 18.82
N ASN A 26 -11.39 18.31 19.92
CA ASN A 26 -12.00 19.57 20.34
C ASN A 26 -11.16 20.75 19.87
N PHE A 27 -11.56 21.33 18.74
CA PHE A 27 -10.90 22.48 18.13
C PHE A 27 -11.73 23.74 18.37
N ALA A 28 -11.29 24.60 19.28
CA ALA A 28 -12.04 25.79 19.74
C ALA A 28 -12.51 26.74 18.61
N HIS A 29 -11.75 26.81 17.50
CA HIS A 29 -11.98 27.77 16.41
C HIS A 29 -11.97 27.13 15.02
N SER A 30 -12.03 25.80 14.93
CA SER A 30 -11.97 25.06 13.66
C SER A 30 -12.90 23.86 13.68
N PRO A 31 -13.57 23.53 12.56
CA PRO A 31 -14.28 22.26 12.44
C PRO A 31 -13.34 21.07 12.63
N ASN A 32 -13.90 19.96 13.09
CA ASN A 32 -13.18 18.70 13.09
C ASN A 32 -13.17 18.08 11.68
N TYR A 33 -12.16 18.39 10.89
CA TYR A 33 -11.98 17.89 9.53
C TYR A 33 -11.64 16.39 9.44
N MET A 34 -11.23 15.76 10.54
CA MET A 34 -11.00 14.31 10.59
C MET A 34 -12.28 13.51 10.29
N ASN A 35 -13.46 14.15 10.42
CA ASN A 35 -14.73 13.57 9.99
C ASN A 35 -14.86 13.40 8.48
N ASN A 36 -14.00 14.07 7.68
CA ASN A 36 -13.97 13.94 6.22
C ASN A 36 -13.33 12.63 5.76
N VAL A 37 -12.59 11.94 6.62
CA VAL A 37 -12.03 10.61 6.28
C VAL A 37 -13.15 9.66 5.91
N ALA A 38 -13.05 9.04 4.72
CA ALA A 38 -14.06 8.17 4.18
C ALA A 38 -14.46 7.05 5.17
N PRO A 39 -15.76 6.73 5.28
CA PRO A 39 -16.25 5.72 6.23
C PRO A 39 -15.58 4.35 6.04
N PHE A 40 -15.30 3.96 4.79
CA PHE A 40 -14.58 2.74 4.46
C PHE A 40 -13.19 2.70 5.13
N ILE A 41 -12.40 3.76 4.97
CA ILE A 41 -11.05 3.85 5.53
C ILE A 41 -11.09 3.87 7.06
N ARG A 42 -12.05 4.59 7.65
CA ARG A 42 -12.25 4.60 9.11
C ARG A 42 -12.58 3.21 9.65
N LYS A 43 -13.33 2.41 8.87
CA LYS A 43 -13.60 1.00 9.20
C LYS A 43 -12.33 0.17 9.16
N GLN A 44 -11.45 0.37 8.18
CA GLN A 44 -10.17 -0.35 8.11
C GLN A 44 -9.27 0.00 9.30
N ILE A 45 -9.10 1.28 9.64
CA ILE A 45 -8.34 1.69 10.85
C ILE A 45 -8.89 1.00 12.11
N ASN A 46 -10.20 0.91 12.26
CA ASN A 46 -10.79 0.29 13.44
C ASN A 46 -10.60 -1.24 13.51
N LYS A 47 -10.16 -1.91 12.45
CA LYS A 47 -9.70 -3.30 12.53
C LYS A 47 -8.44 -3.46 13.42
N LEU A 48 -7.65 -2.40 13.57
CA LEU A 48 -6.45 -2.37 14.42
C LEU A 48 -6.76 -2.16 15.91
N SER A 49 -8.04 -1.98 16.27
CA SER A 49 -8.47 -1.68 17.66
C SER A 49 -8.04 -2.78 18.62
N GLN A 50 -7.67 -2.36 19.83
CA GLN A 50 -7.35 -3.26 20.94
C GLN A 50 -8.55 -3.36 21.88
N PRO A 51 -8.63 -4.35 22.75
CA PRO A 51 -9.70 -4.45 23.75
C PRO A 51 -9.86 -3.15 24.55
N GLY A 52 -11.02 -2.52 24.46
CA GLY A 52 -11.34 -1.26 25.14
C GLY A 52 -10.81 0.01 24.44
N GLU A 53 -10.00 -0.09 23.40
CA GLU A 53 -9.39 1.04 22.70
C GLU A 53 -9.67 1.01 21.20
N LYS A 54 -10.47 1.98 20.72
CA LYS A 54 -10.72 2.14 19.28
C LYS A 54 -9.51 2.80 18.61
N ALA A 55 -8.97 2.17 17.57
CA ALA A 55 -7.81 2.70 16.84
C ALA A 55 -8.06 4.09 16.24
N SER A 56 -9.28 4.39 15.82
CA SER A 56 -9.66 5.73 15.31
C SER A 56 -9.57 6.87 16.35
N ARG A 57 -9.33 6.59 17.64
CA ARG A 57 -8.99 7.61 18.63
C ARG A 57 -7.53 8.04 18.59
N TYR A 58 -6.68 7.21 18.01
CA TYR A 58 -5.22 7.34 18.03
C TYR A 58 -4.61 7.56 16.66
N ALA A 59 -5.35 7.21 15.60
CA ALA A 59 -4.85 7.26 14.24
C ALA A 59 -5.90 7.83 13.28
N VAL A 60 -5.44 8.67 12.37
CA VAL A 60 -6.24 9.22 11.26
C VAL A 60 -5.53 8.88 9.96
N CYS A 61 -6.23 8.18 9.06
CA CYS A 61 -5.64 7.81 7.77
C CYS A 61 -5.27 9.06 6.96
N TYR A 62 -4.08 9.00 6.39
CA TYR A 62 -3.55 10.02 5.50
C TYR A 62 -3.60 9.56 4.04
N MET A 63 -2.98 8.42 3.75
CA MET A 63 -2.97 7.82 2.42
C MET A 63 -3.33 6.34 2.50
N TRP A 64 -3.83 5.80 1.39
CA TRP A 64 -4.07 4.39 1.22
C TRP A 64 -3.92 4.01 -0.25
N GLY A 65 -3.71 2.75 -0.51
CA GLY A 65 -3.61 2.23 -1.86
C GLY A 65 -3.56 0.72 -1.89
N THR A 66 -3.29 0.20 -3.07
CA THR A 66 -3.11 -1.22 -3.33
C THR A 66 -1.69 -1.49 -3.81
N ALA A 67 -1.20 -2.71 -3.63
CA ALA A 67 -0.12 -3.23 -4.45
C ALA A 67 -0.72 -3.80 -5.74
N GLY A 68 0.01 -3.73 -6.84
CA GLY A 68 -0.45 -4.23 -8.14
C GLY A 68 0.68 -4.27 -9.15
N ILE A 69 0.31 -4.40 -10.40
CA ILE A 69 1.24 -4.53 -11.52
C ILE A 69 1.15 -3.28 -12.39
N LEU A 70 2.20 -2.46 -12.38
CA LEU A 70 2.43 -1.45 -13.40
C LEU A 70 3.10 -2.13 -14.59
N TYR A 71 2.54 -1.98 -15.78
CA TYR A 71 3.04 -2.66 -16.97
C TYR A 71 3.05 -1.78 -18.20
N ASN A 72 3.92 -2.11 -19.14
CA ASN A 72 4.05 -1.42 -20.41
C ASN A 72 3.26 -2.15 -21.48
N ARG A 73 2.19 -1.53 -21.97
CA ARG A 73 1.26 -2.09 -22.96
C ARG A 73 1.89 -2.44 -24.30
N ALA A 74 3.00 -1.80 -24.63
CA ALA A 74 3.75 -2.15 -25.85
C ALA A 74 4.38 -3.55 -25.79
N TYR A 75 4.62 -4.10 -24.60
CA TYR A 75 5.32 -5.38 -24.39
C TYR A 75 4.49 -6.43 -23.65
N VAL A 76 3.54 -5.99 -22.83
CA VAL A 76 2.72 -6.85 -21.97
C VAL A 76 1.25 -6.59 -22.30
N PRO A 77 0.52 -7.59 -22.81
CA PRO A 77 -0.93 -7.47 -23.01
C PRO A 77 -1.68 -7.30 -21.70
N ASP A 78 -2.77 -6.52 -21.70
CA ASP A 78 -3.62 -6.27 -20.53
C ASP A 78 -4.05 -7.57 -19.86
N SER A 79 -4.48 -8.58 -20.65
CA SER A 79 -4.90 -9.89 -20.13
C SER A 79 -3.82 -10.65 -19.35
N VAL A 80 -2.55 -10.31 -19.54
CA VAL A 80 -1.42 -10.91 -18.81
C VAL A 80 -1.22 -10.22 -17.47
N ALA A 81 -1.44 -8.91 -17.39
CA ALA A 81 -1.30 -8.13 -16.17
C ALA A 81 -2.44 -8.39 -15.16
N LEU A 82 -3.54 -9.03 -15.57
CA LEU A 82 -4.65 -9.41 -14.70
C LEU A 82 -4.31 -10.52 -13.69
N SER A 83 -3.15 -11.13 -13.77
CA SER A 83 -2.72 -12.19 -12.86
C SER A 83 -1.28 -12.01 -12.39
N TRP A 84 -1.02 -12.32 -11.12
CA TRP A 84 0.33 -12.36 -10.56
C TRP A 84 1.26 -13.33 -11.30
N ASP A 85 0.73 -14.31 -12.05
CA ASP A 85 1.50 -15.27 -12.86
C ASP A 85 2.49 -14.59 -13.81
N CYS A 86 2.18 -13.38 -14.29
CA CYS A 86 3.03 -12.62 -15.19
C CYS A 86 4.44 -12.39 -14.61
N LEU A 87 4.59 -12.29 -13.29
CA LEU A 87 5.89 -12.10 -12.64
C LEU A 87 6.77 -13.37 -12.71
N TRP A 88 6.15 -14.55 -12.70
CA TRP A 88 6.86 -15.83 -12.82
C TRP A 88 7.09 -16.25 -14.27
N ASN A 89 6.52 -15.53 -15.23
CA ASN A 89 6.64 -15.86 -16.64
C ASN A 89 8.05 -15.49 -17.18
N LYS A 90 8.81 -16.50 -17.57
CA LYS A 90 10.18 -16.37 -18.09
C LYS A 90 10.30 -15.48 -19.33
N LYS A 91 9.21 -15.27 -20.06
CA LYS A 91 9.17 -14.34 -21.21
C LYS A 91 9.61 -12.93 -20.81
N TYR A 92 9.34 -12.53 -19.56
CA TYR A 92 9.65 -11.20 -19.04
C TYR A 92 10.90 -11.18 -18.16
N ALA A 93 11.68 -12.26 -18.11
CA ALA A 93 12.89 -12.33 -17.30
C ALA A 93 13.87 -11.20 -17.64
N GLY A 94 14.40 -10.54 -16.59
CA GLY A 94 15.25 -9.36 -16.70
C GLY A 94 14.52 -8.06 -17.06
N LYS A 95 13.18 -8.09 -17.10
CA LYS A 95 12.31 -6.91 -17.35
C LYS A 95 11.29 -6.68 -16.25
N ILE A 96 11.41 -7.38 -15.13
CA ILE A 96 10.52 -7.31 -13.99
C ILE A 96 11.21 -6.55 -12.87
N LEU A 97 10.51 -5.61 -12.27
CA LEU A 97 10.87 -4.97 -11.01
C LEU A 97 9.93 -5.42 -9.90
N MET A 98 10.46 -5.46 -8.69
CA MET A 98 9.70 -5.73 -7.48
C MET A 98 9.98 -4.65 -6.45
N LYS A 99 8.95 -4.26 -5.71
CA LYS A 99 9.12 -3.36 -4.55
C LYS A 99 10.08 -3.98 -3.53
N ASP A 100 11.05 -3.21 -3.06
CA ASP A 100 11.94 -3.58 -1.95
C ASP A 100 11.21 -3.47 -0.61
N SER A 101 10.17 -4.29 -0.48
CA SER A 101 9.30 -4.40 0.69
C SER A 101 9.06 -5.88 0.97
N TYR A 102 9.60 -6.36 2.10
CA TYR A 102 9.43 -7.77 2.47
C TYR A 102 7.97 -8.17 2.66
N ARG A 103 7.11 -7.25 3.12
CA ARG A 103 5.67 -7.52 3.32
C ARG A 103 4.95 -7.68 1.98
N ASP A 104 5.22 -6.80 1.03
CA ASP A 104 4.58 -6.85 -0.29
C ASP A 104 5.11 -8.03 -1.11
N ALA A 105 6.42 -8.30 -1.06
CA ALA A 105 7.00 -9.46 -1.70
C ALA A 105 6.45 -10.78 -1.12
N TYR A 106 6.35 -10.87 0.22
CA TYR A 106 5.72 -12.01 0.89
C TYR A 106 4.26 -12.17 0.44
N GLY A 107 3.48 -11.10 0.53
CA GLY A 107 2.06 -11.10 0.16
C GLY A 107 1.84 -11.54 -1.27
N THR A 108 2.59 -10.98 -2.22
CA THR A 108 2.53 -11.39 -3.64
C THR A 108 2.82 -12.88 -3.81
N ALA A 109 3.82 -13.41 -3.11
CA ALA A 109 4.20 -14.82 -3.23
C ALA A 109 3.14 -15.76 -2.65
N VAL A 110 2.54 -15.44 -1.50
CA VAL A 110 1.51 -16.31 -0.89
C VAL A 110 0.18 -16.23 -1.63
N ILE A 111 -0.20 -15.06 -2.15
CA ILE A 111 -1.38 -14.90 -2.99
C ILE A 111 -1.22 -15.71 -4.28
N TYR A 112 -0.10 -15.57 -4.97
CA TYR A 112 0.20 -16.37 -6.17
C TYR A 112 0.19 -17.87 -5.89
N ALA A 113 0.80 -18.30 -4.79
CA ALA A 113 0.86 -19.70 -4.39
C ALA A 113 -0.53 -20.32 -4.12
N HIS A 114 -1.51 -19.51 -3.73
CA HIS A 114 -2.87 -19.94 -3.39
C HIS A 114 -3.92 -19.41 -4.39
N ALA A 115 -3.49 -19.06 -5.62
CA ALA A 115 -4.39 -18.52 -6.64
C ALA A 115 -5.62 -19.42 -6.90
N LYS A 116 -5.45 -20.74 -6.83
CA LYS A 116 -6.54 -21.71 -6.99
C LYS A 116 -7.52 -21.64 -5.82
N GLU A 117 -7.03 -21.70 -4.59
CA GLU A 117 -7.83 -21.67 -3.36
C GLU A 117 -8.57 -20.34 -3.21
N LEU A 118 -7.94 -19.24 -3.60
CA LEU A 118 -8.58 -17.91 -3.66
C LEU A 118 -9.74 -17.91 -4.65
N LYS A 119 -9.54 -18.46 -5.85
CA LYS A 119 -10.58 -18.58 -6.88
C LYS A 119 -11.74 -19.47 -6.44
N GLU A 120 -11.45 -20.54 -5.70
CA GLU A 120 -12.45 -21.45 -5.13
C GLU A 120 -13.13 -20.87 -3.88
N GLY A 121 -12.64 -19.75 -3.33
CA GLY A 121 -13.16 -19.12 -2.13
C GLY A 121 -12.91 -19.91 -0.83
N THR A 122 -11.93 -20.82 -0.83
CA THR A 122 -11.59 -21.64 0.34
C THR A 122 -10.61 -20.95 1.29
N VAL A 123 -9.94 -19.90 0.81
CA VAL A 123 -9.11 -18.99 1.60
C VAL A 123 -9.36 -17.55 1.17
N THR A 124 -9.00 -16.59 2.01
CA THR A 124 -9.10 -15.17 1.72
C THR A 124 -7.71 -14.50 1.68
N VAL A 125 -7.60 -13.41 0.94
CA VAL A 125 -6.36 -12.60 0.92
C VAL A 125 -5.98 -12.14 2.33
N GLU A 126 -6.98 -11.75 3.15
CA GLU A 126 -6.75 -11.29 4.54
C GLU A 126 -6.12 -12.40 5.40
N GLU A 127 -6.57 -13.64 5.27
CA GLU A 127 -5.98 -14.80 5.97
C GLU A 127 -4.53 -15.03 5.52
N LEU A 128 -4.28 -15.08 4.21
CA LEU A 128 -2.95 -15.32 3.66
C LEU A 128 -1.93 -14.23 4.04
N MET A 129 -2.35 -12.97 3.97
CA MET A 129 -1.48 -11.82 4.29
C MET A 129 -1.13 -11.73 5.78
N ASN A 130 -1.89 -12.38 6.65
CA ASN A 130 -1.69 -12.40 8.10
C ASN A 130 -1.21 -13.76 8.63
N ASP A 131 -0.99 -14.75 7.78
CA ASP A 131 -0.39 -16.02 8.17
C ASP A 131 1.14 -15.93 8.13
N TYR A 132 1.76 -15.89 9.29
CA TYR A 132 3.22 -15.91 9.47
C TYR A 132 3.71 -17.25 10.05
N SER A 133 2.96 -18.31 9.83
CA SER A 133 3.38 -19.65 10.23
C SER A 133 4.68 -20.08 9.51
N PRO A 134 5.49 -20.98 10.10
CA PRO A 134 6.67 -21.49 9.42
C PRO A 134 6.36 -22.07 8.04
N ARG A 135 5.21 -22.74 7.89
CA ARG A 135 4.76 -23.31 6.63
C ARG A 135 4.48 -22.23 5.56
N ALA A 136 3.81 -21.13 5.94
CA ALA A 136 3.55 -20.01 5.03
C ALA A 136 4.84 -19.30 4.63
N MET A 137 5.77 -19.13 5.57
CA MET A 137 7.09 -18.55 5.30
C MET A 137 7.94 -19.42 4.35
N GLU A 138 7.98 -20.73 4.55
CA GLU A 138 8.67 -21.68 3.65
C GLU A 138 8.05 -21.65 2.23
N LEU A 139 6.72 -21.57 2.14
CA LEU A 139 6.03 -21.45 0.87
C LEU A 139 6.39 -20.16 0.14
N ALA A 140 6.33 -19.03 0.83
CA ALA A 140 6.74 -17.73 0.28
C ALA A 140 8.19 -17.75 -0.20
N GLU A 141 9.11 -18.28 0.61
CA GLU A 141 10.51 -18.43 0.25
C GLU A 141 10.70 -19.24 -1.03
N LYS A 142 9.99 -20.38 -1.16
CA LYS A 142 10.03 -21.23 -2.35
C LYS A 142 9.65 -20.42 -3.60
N TYR A 143 8.54 -19.70 -3.55
CA TYR A 143 8.05 -18.96 -4.71
C TYR A 143 8.91 -17.73 -5.02
N LEU A 144 9.41 -17.01 -4.01
CA LEU A 144 10.33 -15.88 -4.21
C LEU A 144 11.68 -16.33 -4.77
N LYS A 145 12.20 -17.48 -4.34
CA LYS A 145 13.42 -18.07 -4.95
C LYS A 145 13.20 -18.43 -6.41
N ALA A 146 12.02 -18.93 -6.80
CA ALA A 146 11.66 -19.23 -8.18
C ALA A 146 11.49 -17.95 -9.01
N LEU A 147 10.99 -16.87 -8.42
CA LEU A 147 10.83 -15.56 -9.05
C LEU A 147 12.17 -14.84 -9.28
N LYS A 148 13.10 -14.96 -8.35
CA LYS A 148 14.36 -14.20 -8.32
C LYS A 148 15.11 -14.14 -9.67
N PRO A 149 15.21 -15.20 -10.48
CA PRO A 149 15.90 -15.14 -11.79
C PRO A 149 15.21 -14.22 -12.80
N ASN A 150 13.92 -13.91 -12.63
CA ASN A 150 13.18 -13.04 -13.54
C ASN A 150 13.35 -11.56 -13.20
N ILE A 151 13.76 -11.25 -11.95
CA ILE A 151 13.80 -9.89 -11.43
C ILE A 151 15.05 -9.17 -11.95
N ALA A 152 14.85 -7.99 -12.57
CA ALA A 152 15.90 -7.06 -12.96
C ALA A 152 16.38 -6.21 -11.78
N GLY A 153 15.53 -5.93 -10.80
CA GLY A 153 15.87 -5.14 -9.62
C GLY A 153 14.78 -5.10 -8.56
N TRP A 154 15.21 -4.97 -7.32
CA TRP A 154 14.37 -4.60 -6.19
C TRP A 154 14.43 -3.08 -6.05
N GLU A 155 13.28 -2.41 -6.00
CA GLU A 155 13.21 -0.97 -6.11
C GLU A 155 12.39 -0.34 -4.97
N ALA A 156 12.86 0.82 -4.50
CA ALA A 156 12.08 1.68 -3.61
C ALA A 156 11.46 2.85 -4.39
N ASP A 157 12.28 3.56 -5.19
CA ASP A 157 11.87 4.78 -5.91
C ASP A 157 12.24 4.78 -7.40
N PHE A 158 13.29 4.06 -7.80
CA PHE A 158 13.80 4.12 -9.18
C PHE A 158 12.93 3.37 -10.20
N GLY A 159 11.99 2.55 -9.75
CA GLY A 159 11.10 1.77 -10.61
C GLY A 159 10.29 2.64 -11.56
N LYS A 160 9.81 3.78 -11.09
CA LYS A 160 9.08 4.77 -11.89
C LYS A 160 9.88 5.20 -13.13
N GLU A 161 11.13 5.57 -12.92
CA GLU A 161 12.03 6.00 -14.00
C GLU A 161 12.37 4.84 -14.96
N MET A 162 12.56 3.63 -14.45
CA MET A 162 12.85 2.45 -15.28
C MET A 162 11.69 2.12 -16.20
N MET A 163 10.45 2.27 -15.75
CA MET A 163 9.24 2.03 -16.54
C MET A 163 9.06 3.11 -17.60
N THR A 164 9.18 4.40 -17.26
CA THR A 164 9.05 5.52 -18.21
C THR A 164 10.13 5.51 -19.28
N LYS A 165 11.30 4.93 -19.02
CA LYS A 165 12.41 4.78 -19.98
C LYS A 165 12.41 3.44 -20.75
N ASN A 166 11.35 2.64 -20.66
CA ASN A 166 11.25 1.31 -21.30
C ASN A 166 12.36 0.32 -20.90
N LYS A 167 13.02 0.52 -19.74
CA LYS A 167 14.06 -0.37 -19.24
C LYS A 167 13.49 -1.60 -18.54
N ALA A 168 12.33 -1.46 -17.93
CA ALA A 168 11.51 -2.55 -17.40
C ALA A 168 10.13 -2.55 -18.08
N TRP A 169 9.44 -3.69 -18.01
CA TRP A 169 8.13 -3.89 -18.65
C TRP A 169 7.03 -4.23 -17.65
N LEU A 170 7.41 -4.76 -16.50
CA LEU A 170 6.55 -5.10 -15.38
C LEU A 170 7.18 -4.56 -14.10
N ASN A 171 6.36 -4.00 -13.23
CA ASN A 171 6.77 -3.59 -11.89
C ASN A 171 5.66 -3.91 -10.89
N MET A 172 5.94 -4.80 -9.94
CA MET A 172 5.09 -4.94 -8.76
C MET A 172 5.31 -3.71 -7.88
N THR A 173 4.32 -2.83 -7.81
CA THR A 173 4.46 -1.53 -7.17
C THR A 173 3.18 -1.08 -6.46
N TRP A 174 3.25 0.03 -5.76
CA TRP A 174 2.09 0.66 -5.13
C TRP A 174 1.32 1.53 -6.13
N SER A 175 0.00 1.58 -5.97
CA SER A 175 -0.90 2.34 -6.85
C SER A 175 -0.51 3.81 -6.99
N GLY A 176 -0.07 4.48 -5.93
CA GLY A 176 0.38 5.87 -5.98
C GLY A 176 1.60 6.07 -6.87
N ASP A 177 2.61 5.20 -6.77
CA ASP A 177 3.79 5.22 -7.64
C ASP A 177 3.43 4.90 -9.09
N ALA A 178 2.48 3.97 -9.29
CA ALA A 178 2.02 3.60 -10.62
C ALA A 178 1.35 4.77 -11.33
N ILE A 179 0.44 5.47 -10.66
CA ILE A 179 -0.27 6.63 -11.24
C ILE A 179 0.72 7.72 -11.63
N TRP A 180 1.65 8.06 -10.75
CA TRP A 180 2.70 9.03 -11.06
C TRP A 180 3.50 8.58 -12.29
N ALA A 181 3.89 7.30 -12.37
CA ALA A 181 4.65 6.77 -13.50
C ALA A 181 3.86 6.81 -14.81
N ILE A 182 2.54 6.56 -14.77
CA ILE A 182 1.64 6.64 -15.93
C ILE A 182 1.57 8.10 -16.45
N GLU A 183 1.41 9.08 -15.55
CA GLU A 183 1.37 10.49 -15.92
C GLU A 183 2.67 10.94 -16.60
N GLU A 184 3.82 10.61 -16.01
CA GLU A 184 5.14 10.93 -16.58
C GLU A 184 5.38 10.19 -17.92
N ALA A 185 4.97 8.93 -18.02
CA ALA A 185 5.11 8.12 -19.21
C ALA A 185 4.31 8.68 -20.38
N ASN A 186 3.09 9.14 -20.14
CA ASN A 186 2.24 9.76 -21.14
C ASN A 186 2.90 11.01 -21.75
N ALA A 187 3.62 11.79 -20.95
CA ALA A 187 4.33 12.97 -21.43
C ALA A 187 5.47 12.65 -22.41
N VAL A 188 5.99 11.43 -22.38
CA VAL A 188 7.09 10.96 -23.25
C VAL A 188 6.65 9.89 -24.27
N GLY A 189 5.34 9.64 -24.38
CA GLY A 189 4.77 8.71 -25.36
C GLY A 189 4.98 7.23 -25.02
N VAL A 190 5.13 6.89 -23.75
CA VAL A 190 5.18 5.51 -23.25
C VAL A 190 3.82 5.14 -22.68
N ASP A 191 3.23 4.06 -23.16
CA ASP A 191 1.91 3.59 -22.74
C ASP A 191 2.04 2.62 -21.57
N LEU A 192 1.87 3.13 -20.37
CA LEU A 192 1.82 2.36 -19.13
C LEU A 192 0.39 2.24 -18.60
N ASP A 193 0.10 1.13 -17.95
CA ASP A 193 -1.16 0.93 -17.22
C ASP A 193 -0.93 0.16 -15.93
N TYR A 194 -1.91 0.18 -15.03
CA TYR A 194 -1.83 -0.44 -13.72
C TYR A 194 -3.04 -1.31 -13.44
N GLU A 195 -2.79 -2.56 -13.05
CA GLU A 195 -3.82 -3.51 -12.68
C GLU A 195 -3.61 -4.08 -11.28
N VAL A 196 -4.71 -4.29 -10.58
CA VAL A 196 -4.75 -5.14 -9.39
C VAL A 196 -5.16 -6.53 -9.84
N PRO A 197 -4.29 -7.56 -9.73
CA PRO A 197 -4.60 -8.89 -10.21
C PRO A 197 -5.88 -9.49 -9.64
N GLU A 198 -6.54 -10.34 -10.42
CA GLU A 198 -7.83 -10.97 -10.07
C GLU A 198 -7.76 -11.85 -8.82
N GLU A 199 -6.60 -12.40 -8.50
CA GLU A 199 -6.37 -13.17 -7.27
C GLU A 199 -6.49 -12.29 -6.01
N GLY A 200 -6.50 -10.98 -6.19
CA GLY A 200 -6.51 -9.99 -5.13
C GLY A 200 -5.13 -9.51 -4.73
N SER A 201 -5.09 -8.55 -3.86
CA SER A 201 -3.86 -7.87 -3.45
C SER A 201 -3.94 -7.28 -2.05
N ASN A 202 -2.79 -6.80 -1.58
CA ASN A 202 -2.67 -6.04 -0.34
C ASN A 202 -3.31 -4.64 -0.50
N ILE A 203 -4.09 -4.26 0.51
CA ILE A 203 -4.51 -2.87 0.73
C ILE A 203 -3.69 -2.35 1.90
N TRP A 204 -2.94 -1.29 1.67
CA TRP A 204 -2.14 -0.62 2.69
C TRP A 204 -2.71 0.76 2.99
N TYR A 205 -2.45 1.26 4.18
CA TYR A 205 -2.75 2.64 4.55
C TYR A 205 -1.75 3.17 5.57
N ASP A 206 -1.43 4.44 5.44
CA ASP A 206 -0.62 5.21 6.36
C ASP A 206 -1.51 6.14 7.16
N GLY A 207 -1.18 6.34 8.41
CA GLY A 207 -2.00 7.17 9.28
C GLY A 207 -1.19 8.07 10.20
N TRP A 208 -1.69 9.29 10.37
CA TRP A 208 -1.17 10.22 11.36
C TRP A 208 -1.43 9.72 12.77
N VAL A 209 -0.39 9.69 13.59
CA VAL A 209 -0.46 9.32 15.01
C VAL A 209 0.40 10.24 15.86
N ILE A 210 0.07 10.36 17.14
CA ILE A 210 0.80 11.15 18.15
C ILE A 210 1.55 10.18 19.05
N PRO A 211 2.89 10.14 19.03
CA PRO A 211 3.68 9.29 19.91
C PRO A 211 3.47 9.66 21.39
N LYS A 212 3.53 8.67 22.28
CA LYS A 212 3.31 8.82 23.72
C LYS A 212 4.13 9.92 24.40
N TYR A 213 5.33 10.17 23.86
CA TYR A 213 6.27 11.16 24.42
C TYR A 213 6.33 12.44 23.60
N ALA A 214 5.29 12.72 22.81
CA ALA A 214 5.15 14.00 22.10
C ALA A 214 5.17 15.16 23.10
N ARG A 215 5.91 16.22 22.78
CA ARG A 215 6.02 17.40 23.63
C ARG A 215 4.86 18.36 23.44
N ASN A 216 4.27 18.35 22.22
CA ASN A 216 3.20 19.27 21.84
C ASN A 216 2.00 18.50 21.25
N PRO A 217 1.32 17.63 22.04
CA PRO A 217 0.24 16.77 21.52
C PRO A 217 -0.98 17.57 21.05
N GLU A 218 -1.25 18.72 21.64
CA GLU A 218 -2.31 19.63 21.18
C GLU A 218 -2.01 20.18 19.80
N ALA A 219 -0.82 20.75 19.58
CA ALA A 219 -0.39 21.23 18.26
C ALA A 219 -0.36 20.11 17.23
N ALA A 220 0.02 18.89 17.63
CA ALA A 220 -0.03 17.70 16.79
C ALA A 220 -1.46 17.38 16.33
N SER A 221 -2.44 17.48 17.24
CA SER A 221 -3.85 17.27 16.92
C SER A 221 -4.37 18.33 15.93
N TYR A 222 -4.01 19.60 16.10
CA TYR A 222 -4.34 20.67 15.14
C TYR A 222 -3.70 20.43 13.77
N PHE A 223 -2.44 19.97 13.72
CA PHE A 223 -1.78 19.62 12.48
C PHE A 223 -2.50 18.48 11.76
N ILE A 224 -2.85 17.41 12.46
CA ILE A 224 -3.59 16.27 11.90
C ILE A 224 -4.95 16.74 11.37
N ASN A 225 -5.66 17.58 12.13
CA ASN A 225 -6.92 18.16 11.68
C ASN A 225 -6.77 19.00 10.41
N PHE A 226 -5.72 19.81 10.32
CA PHE A 226 -5.38 20.60 9.13
C PHE A 226 -5.13 19.71 7.91
N MET A 227 -4.40 18.60 8.08
CA MET A 227 -4.11 17.63 7.02
C MET A 227 -5.36 16.91 6.48
N CYS A 228 -6.49 16.96 7.23
CA CYS A 228 -7.78 16.38 6.82
C CYS A 228 -8.71 17.40 6.12
N ARG A 229 -8.28 18.63 5.91
CA ARG A 229 -9.04 19.63 5.16
C ARG A 229 -9.10 19.25 3.68
N PRO A 230 -10.26 19.39 3.02
CA PRO A 230 -10.39 19.03 1.60
C PRO A 230 -9.41 19.76 0.68
N ASP A 231 -9.17 21.05 0.93
CA ASP A 231 -8.20 21.87 0.17
C ASP A 231 -6.76 21.41 0.41
N THR A 232 -6.42 21.01 1.63
CA THR A 232 -5.09 20.44 1.95
C THR A 232 -4.91 19.08 1.30
N VAL A 233 -5.92 18.21 1.40
CA VAL A 233 -5.90 16.87 0.80
C VAL A 233 -5.70 16.94 -0.71
N SER A 234 -6.41 17.82 -1.41
CA SER A 234 -6.24 18.01 -2.87
C SER A 234 -4.84 18.47 -3.26
N TYR A 235 -4.11 19.10 -2.35
CA TYR A 235 -2.75 19.59 -2.59
C TYR A 235 -1.68 18.54 -2.27
N THR A 236 -1.91 17.72 -1.24
CA THR A 236 -0.92 16.75 -0.73
C THR A 236 -1.09 15.35 -1.31
N HIS A 237 -2.28 15.01 -1.72
CA HIS A 237 -2.62 13.74 -2.36
C HIS A 237 -2.88 14.05 -3.82
N LEU A 238 -1.84 14.30 -4.58
CA LEU A 238 -1.93 14.53 -6.02
C LEU A 238 -3.20 13.94 -6.58
N THR A 239 -4.02 14.81 -7.13
CA THR A 239 -5.30 14.49 -7.73
C THR A 239 -5.24 13.16 -8.48
N LEU A 240 -5.55 12.09 -7.75
CA LEU A 240 -5.92 10.85 -8.41
C LEU A 240 -7.19 11.20 -9.19
N PRO A 241 -7.22 11.03 -10.51
CA PRO A 241 -8.47 11.11 -11.22
C PRO A 241 -9.39 10.06 -10.59
N THR A 242 -10.29 10.53 -9.76
CA THR A 242 -11.43 9.73 -9.30
C THR A 242 -12.40 9.69 -10.44
N ASN A 243 -12.27 8.71 -11.32
CA ASN A 243 -13.35 8.30 -12.20
C ASN A 243 -14.27 7.34 -11.47
#